data_055c214cd689d8f3066227bd25ad1c87
#
_entry.id   055c214cd689d8f3066227bd25ad1c87
#
_cell.length_a   1.000
_cell.length_b   1.000
_cell.length_c   1.000
_cell.angle_alpha   90.00
_cell.angle_beta   90.00
_cell.angle_gamma   90.00
#
_symmetry.space_group_name_H-M   'P 1'
#
loop_
_entity.id
_entity.type
_entity.pdbx_description
1 polymer ?
#
loop_
_entity_poly.entity_id
_entity_poly.type
_entity_poly.pdbx_seq_one_letter_code
_entity_poly.pdbx_strand_id
1 'polypeptide(L)'
;VGQFDILLVPGGIGTRKEIKNKRLLGWIHEQSKNAEYVTSVCTGSALLACSGILDGIKATTNKGAFQWVASQRPEVDWQQQARWVEDGKYFTSSGVSAGMDMSLALICRILGQEIAEHIALHAEYEWHSDPSWDPFAKIHGLV
;
A
#
# COMPACT_ATOMS: atom_id res chain seq x y z
N VAL A 1 -21.39 8.50 5.11
CA VAL A 1 -20.49 7.40 5.44
C VAL A 1 -19.70 7.85 6.66
N GLY A 2 -19.64 7.01 7.71
CA GLY A 2 -18.94 7.34 8.95
C GLY A 2 -17.42 7.49 8.77
N GLN A 3 -16.75 7.95 9.82
CA GLN A 3 -15.30 8.03 9.91
C GLN A 3 -14.73 6.61 10.11
N PHE A 4 -13.59 6.34 9.50
CA PHE A 4 -12.86 5.08 9.64
C PHE A 4 -11.49 5.35 10.25
N ASP A 5 -11.03 4.42 11.10
CA ASP A 5 -9.68 4.47 11.66
C ASP A 5 -8.64 3.99 10.65
N ILE A 6 -9.00 3.00 9.84
CA ILE A 6 -8.14 2.42 8.80
C ILE A 6 -8.86 2.49 7.45
N LEU A 7 -8.22 3.14 6.48
CA LEU A 7 -8.65 3.12 5.08
C LEU A 7 -7.74 2.17 4.31
N LEU A 8 -8.30 1.09 3.75
CA LEU A 8 -7.57 0.16 2.89
C LEU A 8 -8.10 0.23 1.45
N VAL A 9 -7.21 0.51 0.51
CA VAL A 9 -7.52 0.58 -0.92
C VAL A 9 -6.88 -0.61 -1.66
N PRO A 10 -7.68 -1.57 -2.12
CA PRO A 10 -7.16 -2.71 -2.86
C PRO A 10 -6.77 -2.33 -4.29
N GLY A 11 -5.90 -3.16 -4.88
CA GLY A 11 -5.55 -3.06 -6.29
C GLY A 11 -6.46 -3.87 -7.21
N GLY A 12 -5.96 -4.10 -8.39
CA GLY A 12 -6.61 -4.87 -9.44
C GLY A 12 -6.68 -4.10 -10.76
N ILE A 13 -7.10 -4.77 -11.82
CA ILE A 13 -7.16 -4.18 -13.17
C ILE A 13 -8.09 -2.96 -13.25
N GLY A 14 -9.11 -2.92 -12.40
CA GLY A 14 -10.08 -1.82 -12.32
C GLY A 14 -9.43 -0.48 -11.94
N THR A 15 -8.28 -0.48 -11.27
CA THR A 15 -7.57 0.76 -10.90
C THR A 15 -7.27 1.63 -12.12
N ARG A 16 -6.99 1.03 -13.29
CA ARG A 16 -6.72 1.76 -14.54
C ARG A 16 -7.88 2.64 -14.99
N LYS A 17 -9.11 2.22 -14.71
CA LYS A 17 -10.32 3.02 -14.96
C LYS A 17 -10.56 4.01 -13.80
N GLU A 18 -10.44 3.54 -12.59
CA GLU A 18 -10.84 4.29 -11.40
C GLU A 18 -9.90 5.46 -11.06
N ILE A 19 -8.65 5.49 -11.54
CA ILE A 19 -7.78 6.68 -11.42
C ILE A 19 -8.35 7.93 -12.10
N LYS A 20 -9.36 7.79 -12.96
CA LYS A 20 -10.09 8.89 -13.62
C LYS A 20 -11.42 9.22 -12.92
N ASN A 21 -11.81 8.45 -11.93
CA ASN A 21 -13.06 8.62 -11.20
C ASN A 21 -12.91 9.70 -10.13
N LYS A 22 -13.19 10.96 -10.49
CA LYS A 22 -13.04 12.11 -9.60
C LYS A 22 -13.84 11.98 -8.29
N ARG A 23 -15.01 11.32 -8.35
CA ARG A 23 -15.85 11.11 -7.15
C ARG A 23 -15.14 10.15 -6.17
N LEU A 24 -14.60 9.05 -6.68
CA LEU A 24 -13.84 8.09 -5.85
C LEU A 24 -12.58 8.73 -5.28
N LEU A 25 -11.80 9.41 -6.12
CA LEU A 25 -10.56 10.07 -5.68
C LEU A 25 -10.83 11.16 -4.63
N GLY A 26 -11.88 11.97 -4.83
CA GLY A 26 -12.30 12.95 -3.84
C GLY A 26 -12.74 12.31 -2.53
N TRP A 27 -13.46 11.20 -2.58
CA TRP A 27 -13.87 10.46 -1.39
C TRP A 27 -12.64 9.89 -0.64
N ILE A 28 -11.67 9.28 -1.35
CA ILE A 28 -10.41 8.80 -0.75
C ILE A 28 -9.68 9.95 -0.06
N HIS A 29 -9.55 11.10 -0.75
CA HIS A 29 -8.89 12.28 -0.19
C HIS A 29 -9.56 12.73 1.13
N GLU A 30 -10.88 12.83 1.15
CA GLU A 30 -11.62 13.27 2.35
C GLU A 30 -11.52 12.25 3.49
N GLN A 31 -11.66 10.94 3.20
CA GLN A 31 -11.57 9.92 4.23
C GLN A 31 -10.16 9.81 4.82
N SER A 32 -9.14 10.04 4.01
CA SER A 32 -7.74 9.98 4.46
C SER A 32 -7.40 11.04 5.52
N LYS A 33 -8.12 12.17 5.55
CA LYS A 33 -7.85 13.25 6.51
C LYS A 33 -8.02 12.80 7.96
N ASN A 34 -9.04 12.00 8.21
CA ASN A 34 -9.43 11.57 9.55
C ASN A 34 -9.02 10.11 9.87
N ALA A 35 -8.58 9.34 8.88
CA ALA A 35 -8.09 7.99 9.10
C ALA A 35 -6.75 8.04 9.86
N GLU A 36 -6.61 7.18 10.85
CA GLU A 36 -5.36 7.00 11.60
C GLU A 36 -4.30 6.33 10.72
N TYR A 37 -4.73 5.37 9.90
CA TYR A 37 -3.89 4.70 8.90
C TYR A 37 -4.55 4.68 7.53
N VAL A 38 -3.74 4.90 6.50
CA VAL A 38 -4.15 4.83 5.09
C VAL A 38 -3.28 3.80 4.38
N THR A 39 -3.90 2.77 3.88
CA THR A 39 -3.18 1.61 3.35
C THR A 39 -3.58 1.30 1.91
N SER A 40 -2.66 0.74 1.15
CA SER A 40 -2.96 0.19 -0.18
C SER A 40 -2.24 -1.11 -0.45
N VAL A 41 -2.87 -1.96 -1.23
CA VAL A 41 -2.28 -3.20 -1.73
C VAL A 41 -2.16 -3.12 -3.25
N CYS A 42 -1.01 -3.52 -3.78
CA CYS A 42 -0.80 -3.64 -5.22
C CYS A 42 -1.04 -2.28 -5.93
N THR A 43 -1.78 -2.26 -7.03
CA THR A 43 -2.11 -1.04 -7.77
C THR A 43 -3.10 -0.10 -7.07
N GLY A 44 -3.59 -0.45 -5.89
CA GLY A 44 -4.38 0.46 -5.05
C GLY A 44 -3.65 1.76 -4.72
N SER A 45 -2.31 1.72 -4.65
CA SER A 45 -1.47 2.91 -4.47
C SER A 45 -1.63 3.95 -5.58
N ALA A 46 -2.02 3.54 -6.80
CA ALA A 46 -2.33 4.48 -7.87
C ALA A 46 -3.54 5.37 -7.54
N LEU A 47 -4.56 4.80 -6.88
CA LEU A 47 -5.73 5.58 -6.45
C LEU A 47 -5.36 6.55 -5.32
N LEU A 48 -4.55 6.12 -4.34
CA LEU A 48 -4.03 7.00 -3.30
C LEU A 48 -3.20 8.13 -3.91
N ALA A 49 -2.30 7.81 -4.84
CA ALA A 49 -1.46 8.80 -5.51
C ALA A 49 -2.29 9.80 -6.32
N CYS A 50 -3.23 9.32 -7.15
CA CYS A 50 -4.08 10.19 -7.96
C CYS A 50 -5.04 11.04 -7.13
N SER A 51 -5.36 10.64 -5.88
CA SER A 51 -6.11 11.50 -4.95
C SER A 51 -5.25 12.62 -4.33
N GLY A 52 -3.93 12.63 -4.59
CA GLY A 52 -2.99 13.66 -4.14
C GLY A 52 -2.45 13.48 -2.72
N ILE A 53 -2.86 12.42 -2.02
CA ILE A 53 -2.49 12.23 -0.60
C ILE A 53 -1.09 11.64 -0.38
N LEU A 54 -0.44 11.15 -1.44
CA LEU A 54 0.91 10.58 -1.36
C LEU A 54 2.01 11.53 -1.86
N ASP A 55 1.73 12.77 -2.21
CA ASP A 55 2.74 13.72 -2.70
C ASP A 55 3.86 13.92 -1.66
N GLY A 56 5.10 13.67 -2.07
CA GLY A 56 6.26 13.72 -1.17
C GLY A 56 6.38 12.56 -0.18
N ILE A 57 5.45 11.61 -0.20
CA ILE A 57 5.41 10.42 0.66
C ILE A 57 6.14 9.27 -0.03
N LYS A 58 6.91 8.50 0.74
CA LYS A 58 7.49 7.25 0.26
C LYS A 58 6.41 6.19 0.10
N ALA A 59 6.36 5.57 -1.07
CA ALA A 59 5.37 4.55 -1.37
C ALA A 59 5.92 3.48 -2.32
N THR A 60 5.28 2.33 -2.36
CA THR A 60 5.53 1.29 -3.37
C THR A 60 4.24 0.77 -3.96
N THR A 61 4.36 -0.09 -4.96
CA THR A 61 3.25 -0.70 -5.68
C THR A 61 3.65 -2.07 -6.20
N ASN A 62 2.75 -2.75 -6.88
CA ASN A 62 3.02 -3.98 -7.61
C ASN A 62 4.16 -3.79 -8.62
N LYS A 63 5.16 -4.68 -8.61
CA LYS A 63 6.37 -4.51 -9.43
C LYS A 63 6.09 -4.63 -10.93
N GLY A 64 5.19 -5.51 -11.33
CA GLY A 64 4.78 -5.63 -12.74
C GLY A 64 4.05 -4.40 -13.29
N ALA A 65 3.44 -3.59 -12.42
CA ALA A 65 2.75 -2.35 -12.78
C ALA A 65 3.49 -1.09 -12.33
N PHE A 66 4.71 -1.22 -11.79
CA PHE A 66 5.42 -0.13 -11.10
C PHE A 66 5.57 1.11 -11.98
N GLN A 67 6.08 0.96 -13.19
CA GLN A 67 6.31 2.10 -14.10
C GLN A 67 5.00 2.81 -14.45
N TRP A 68 3.93 2.04 -14.68
CA TRP A 68 2.63 2.63 -14.96
C TRP A 68 2.11 3.41 -13.74
N VAL A 69 2.16 2.85 -12.54
CA VAL A 69 1.68 3.54 -11.33
C VAL A 69 2.51 4.79 -11.06
N ALA A 70 3.84 4.69 -11.10
CA ALA A 70 4.74 5.81 -10.85
C ALA A 70 4.53 6.97 -11.85
N SER A 71 4.22 6.64 -13.11
CA SER A 71 3.93 7.66 -14.13
C SER A 71 2.62 8.42 -13.89
N GLN A 72 1.68 7.88 -13.10
CA GLN A 72 0.42 8.56 -12.81
C GLN A 72 0.60 9.74 -11.84
N ARG A 73 1.60 9.67 -10.95
CA ARG A 73 1.90 10.74 -9.98
C ARG A 73 3.39 10.75 -9.65
N PRO A 74 4.22 11.46 -10.44
CA PRO A 74 5.67 11.53 -10.24
C PRO A 74 6.09 12.23 -8.94
N GLU A 75 5.18 12.99 -8.32
CA GLU A 75 5.41 13.71 -7.06
C GLU A 75 5.52 12.79 -5.84
N VAL A 76 5.16 11.52 -5.98
CA VAL A 76 5.32 10.50 -4.93
C VAL A 76 6.75 9.97 -4.96
N ASP A 77 7.35 9.76 -3.80
CA ASP A 77 8.68 9.14 -3.67
C ASP A 77 8.58 7.60 -3.81
N TRP A 78 8.52 7.14 -5.06
CA TRP A 78 8.31 5.73 -5.38
C TRP A 78 9.54 4.86 -5.11
N GLN A 79 9.39 3.89 -4.20
CA GLN A 79 10.41 2.92 -3.83
C GLN A 79 10.32 1.68 -4.72
N GLN A 80 11.32 1.50 -5.59
CA GLN A 80 11.35 0.41 -6.57
C GLN A 80 11.56 -0.96 -5.91
N GLN A 81 12.43 -1.01 -4.89
CA GLN A 81 12.74 -2.23 -4.17
C GLN A 81 12.20 -2.15 -2.74
N ALA A 82 10.94 -2.52 -2.59
CA ALA A 82 10.30 -2.63 -1.29
C ALA A 82 9.13 -3.61 -1.38
N ARG A 83 9.00 -4.47 -0.38
CA ARG A 83 7.83 -5.34 -0.22
C ARG A 83 6.63 -4.54 0.25
N TRP A 84 6.83 -3.68 1.23
CA TRP A 84 5.93 -2.58 1.60
C TRP A 84 6.74 -1.38 2.10
N VAL A 85 6.09 -0.25 2.16
CA VAL A 85 6.66 1.00 2.67
C VAL A 85 5.74 1.56 3.73
N GLU A 86 6.34 1.96 4.85
CA GLU A 86 5.69 2.72 5.91
C GLU A 86 6.24 4.15 5.90
N ASP A 87 5.37 5.13 5.74
CA ASP A 87 5.73 6.54 5.85
C ASP A 87 4.62 7.30 6.58
N GLY A 88 4.87 7.65 7.84
CA GLY A 88 3.86 8.23 8.72
C GLY A 88 2.68 7.26 8.90
N LYS A 89 1.50 7.72 8.55
CA LYS A 89 0.26 6.91 8.58
C LYS A 89 0.01 6.09 7.32
N TYR A 90 0.87 6.23 6.31
CA TYR A 90 0.69 5.59 5.01
C TYR A 90 1.46 4.26 4.96
N PHE A 91 0.75 3.21 4.58
CA PHE A 91 1.30 1.87 4.38
C PHE A 91 0.94 1.40 2.97
N THR A 92 1.93 1.24 2.11
CA THR A 92 1.72 0.79 0.73
C THR A 92 2.48 -0.49 0.46
N SER A 93 1.83 -1.50 -0.09
CA SER A 93 2.47 -2.78 -0.38
C SER A 93 2.58 -3.07 -1.88
N SER A 94 3.52 -3.95 -2.20
CA SER A 94 3.72 -4.54 -3.50
C SER A 94 2.56 -5.49 -3.87
N GLY A 95 2.85 -6.63 -4.51
CA GLY A 95 1.84 -7.59 -4.97
C GLY A 95 0.97 -8.17 -3.84
N VAL A 96 0.02 -9.00 -4.21
CA VAL A 96 -1.06 -9.53 -3.34
C VAL A 96 -0.57 -10.08 -2.01
N SER A 97 0.44 -10.97 -2.03
CA SER A 97 0.99 -11.57 -0.81
C SER A 97 1.74 -10.56 0.08
N ALA A 98 2.38 -9.56 -0.52
CA ALA A 98 3.00 -8.47 0.21
C ALA A 98 1.97 -7.65 1.01
N GLY A 99 0.71 -7.61 0.55
CA GLY A 99 -0.38 -6.99 1.29
C GLY A 99 -0.70 -7.71 2.60
N MET A 100 -0.55 -9.03 2.65
CA MET A 100 -0.69 -9.80 3.90
C MET A 100 0.44 -9.46 4.87
N ASP A 101 1.69 -9.41 4.38
CA ASP A 101 2.84 -9.06 5.22
C ASP A 101 2.72 -7.62 5.76
N MET A 102 2.33 -6.68 4.91
CA MET A 102 2.06 -5.30 5.32
C MET A 102 0.94 -5.22 6.36
N SER A 103 -0.13 -6.00 6.20
CA SER A 103 -1.23 -6.02 7.16
C SER A 103 -0.78 -6.51 8.52
N LEU A 104 0.07 -7.54 8.57
CA LEU A 104 0.68 -8.01 9.82
C LEU A 104 1.63 -6.96 10.41
N ALA A 105 2.39 -6.23 9.57
CA ALA A 105 3.22 -5.12 10.02
C ALA A 105 2.38 -3.98 10.64
N LEU A 106 1.23 -3.67 10.04
CA LEU A 106 0.29 -2.69 10.60
C LEU A 106 -0.30 -3.18 11.93
N ILE A 107 -0.69 -4.44 12.03
CA ILE A 107 -1.14 -5.05 13.30
C ILE A 107 -0.04 -4.98 14.35
N CYS A 108 1.21 -5.27 13.97
CA CYS A 108 2.36 -5.13 14.85
C CYS A 108 2.52 -3.68 15.37
N ARG A 109 2.33 -2.70 14.51
CA ARG A 109 2.37 -1.28 14.87
C ARG A 109 1.28 -0.90 15.87
N ILE A 110 0.06 -1.44 15.72
CA ILE A 110 -1.11 -1.08 16.54
C ILE A 110 -1.16 -1.89 17.84
N LEU A 111 -0.90 -3.20 17.77
CA LEU A 111 -1.16 -4.15 18.84
C LEU A 111 0.10 -4.86 19.38
N GLY A 112 1.25 -4.67 18.73
CA GLY A 112 2.52 -5.26 19.11
C GLY A 112 2.87 -6.55 18.35
N GLN A 113 4.16 -6.89 18.41
CA GLN A 113 4.78 -8.01 17.68
C GLN A 113 4.13 -9.36 18.02
N GLU A 114 3.93 -9.63 19.30
CA GLU A 114 3.39 -10.90 19.81
C GLU A 114 2.00 -11.19 19.21
N ILE A 115 1.15 -10.18 19.11
CA ILE A 115 -0.20 -10.35 18.53
C ILE A 115 -0.10 -10.59 17.03
N ALA A 116 0.76 -9.88 16.31
CA ALA A 116 0.96 -10.09 14.89
C ALA A 116 1.47 -11.50 14.58
N GLU A 117 2.45 -11.99 15.34
CA GLU A 117 2.98 -13.35 15.22
C GLU A 117 1.91 -14.41 15.55
N HIS A 118 1.11 -14.18 16.58
CA HIS A 118 0.01 -15.10 16.94
C HIS A 118 -1.05 -15.18 15.83
N ILE A 119 -1.38 -14.05 15.20
CA ILE A 119 -2.30 -14.01 14.05
C ILE A 119 -1.72 -14.76 12.86
N ALA A 120 -0.44 -14.54 12.55
CA ALA A 120 0.24 -15.25 11.45
C ALA A 120 0.22 -16.77 11.68
N LEU A 121 0.54 -17.21 12.91
CA LEU A 121 0.50 -18.61 13.30
C LEU A 121 -0.91 -19.22 13.18
N HIS A 122 -1.93 -18.50 13.65
CA HIS A 122 -3.32 -18.96 13.57
C HIS A 122 -3.82 -19.05 12.12
N ALA A 123 -3.34 -18.16 11.27
CA ALA A 123 -3.62 -18.16 9.82
C ALA A 123 -2.78 -19.19 9.04
N GLU A 124 -1.89 -19.94 9.71
CA GLU A 124 -0.91 -20.83 9.07
C GLU A 124 -0.11 -20.10 7.97
N TYR A 125 0.22 -18.82 8.22
CA TYR A 125 0.90 -17.95 7.27
C TYR A 125 2.34 -17.68 7.69
N GLU A 126 3.28 -17.96 6.77
CA GLU A 126 4.69 -17.61 6.93
C GLU A 126 4.89 -16.13 6.64
N TRP A 127 5.00 -15.33 7.69
CA TRP A 127 5.13 -13.89 7.59
C TRP A 127 6.55 -13.47 7.18
N HIS A 128 6.68 -12.82 6.02
CA HIS A 128 7.90 -12.14 5.62
C HIS A 128 7.91 -10.74 6.26
N SER A 129 8.57 -10.60 7.40
CA SER A 129 8.55 -9.38 8.22
C SER A 129 9.58 -8.32 7.81
N ASP A 130 10.41 -8.60 6.78
CA ASP A 130 11.37 -7.63 6.24
C ASP A 130 10.73 -6.82 5.09
N PRO A 131 10.47 -5.50 5.29
CA PRO A 131 9.88 -4.65 4.26
C PRO A 131 10.78 -4.46 3.04
N SER A 132 12.08 -4.69 3.16
CA SER A 132 13.05 -4.57 2.06
C SER A 132 13.18 -5.83 1.22
N TRP A 133 12.66 -6.97 1.70
CA TRP A 133 12.73 -8.24 0.98
C TRP A 133 11.80 -8.23 -0.24
N ASP A 134 12.34 -7.95 -1.39
CA ASP A 134 11.59 -7.89 -2.65
C ASP A 134 12.43 -8.44 -3.82
N PRO A 135 12.34 -9.73 -4.13
CA PRO A 135 13.03 -10.32 -5.28
C PRO A 135 12.39 -9.92 -6.62
N PHE A 136 11.17 -9.39 -6.61
CA PHE A 136 10.40 -9.10 -7.82
C PHE A 136 10.85 -7.81 -8.52
N ALA A 137 11.43 -6.85 -7.79
CA ALA A 137 11.97 -5.63 -8.39
C ALA A 137 13.01 -5.96 -9.47
N LYS A 138 13.95 -6.87 -9.17
CA LYS A 138 14.96 -7.33 -10.12
C LYS A 138 14.34 -8.11 -11.29
N ILE A 139 13.34 -8.96 -11.04
CA ILE A 139 12.66 -9.74 -12.08
C ILE A 139 11.99 -8.81 -13.11
N HIS A 140 11.47 -7.68 -12.65
CA HIS A 140 10.81 -6.68 -13.50
C HIS A 140 11.77 -5.58 -14.00
N GLY A 141 13.08 -5.71 -13.79
CA GLY A 141 14.09 -4.77 -14.30
C GLY A 141 14.01 -3.38 -13.69
N LEU A 142 13.57 -3.27 -12.43
CA LEU A 142 13.48 -2.00 -11.71
C LEU A 142 14.79 -1.65 -11.00
N VAL A 143 15.58 -2.66 -10.68
CA VAL A 143 16.90 -2.57 -10.03
C VAL A 143 17.86 -3.58 -10.64
#